data_94bf293b15750b2566e2e2087d6e25d3
#
_entry.id   94bf293b15750b2566e2e2087d6e25d3
#
_cell.length_a   1.000
_cell.length_b   1.000
_cell.length_c   1.000
_cell.angle_alpha   90.00
_cell.angle_beta   90.00
_cell.angle_gamma   90.00
#
_symmetry.space_group_name_H-M   'P 1'
#
loop_
_entity.id
_entity.type
_entity.pdbx_description
1 polymer ?
#
loop_
_entity_poly.entity_id
_entity_poly.type
_entity_poly.pdbx_seq_one_letter_code
_entity_poly.pdbx_strand_id
1 'polypeptide(L)'
;MQLSNDLSFSVHIANTVTAASKLVGWGLRTFCGRGRRVMLTLLKSLVQPKLDYCSQLWSPSDQASINGLEAVQRHMVNRIRESKLDNLDYWEKLQELRLYSQERRRERYMVIFLWKISQGLVSGYDVEFSSDGSRRGRIIVPKTIVRSAPSIVKKARERSLGVRGAQIFNLFPANIREMNTEHVDTFKDHLDVFLSSIPDQPTVTGLGRGAETNSIFTSYHYFTI
;
A
#
# COMPACT_ATOMS: atom_id res chain seq x y z
N MET A 1 2.22 5.25 -18.04
CA MET A 1 2.94 4.27 -17.22
C MET A 1 4.09 3.73 -18.05
N GLN A 2 5.30 3.60 -17.47
CA GLN A 2 6.49 3.14 -18.20
C GLN A 2 6.93 1.79 -17.63
N LEU A 3 7.09 0.81 -18.51
CA LEU A 3 7.62 -0.51 -18.22
C LEU A 3 9.01 -0.59 -18.84
N SER A 4 10.01 -1.00 -18.06
CA SER A 4 11.38 -1.18 -18.53
C SER A 4 11.57 -2.55 -19.21
N ASN A 5 12.66 -2.74 -19.97
CA ASN A 5 12.96 -4.00 -20.66
C ASN A 5 13.14 -5.19 -19.70
N ASP A 6 13.45 -4.92 -18.43
CA ASP A 6 13.54 -5.90 -17.34
C ASP A 6 12.18 -6.19 -16.66
N LEU A 7 11.08 -5.81 -17.29
CA LEU A 7 9.72 -5.91 -16.76
C LEU A 7 9.55 -5.25 -15.38
N SER A 8 10.37 -4.25 -15.06
CA SER A 8 10.26 -3.46 -13.84
C SER A 8 9.57 -2.12 -14.11
N PHE A 9 9.05 -1.52 -13.05
CA PHE A 9 8.50 -0.17 -13.07
C PHE A 9 9.45 0.86 -12.44
N SER A 10 10.74 0.54 -12.30
CA SER A 10 11.71 1.39 -11.60
C SER A 10 11.77 2.82 -12.15
N VAL A 11 11.82 2.98 -13.47
CA VAL A 11 11.78 4.28 -14.14
C VAL A 11 10.46 5.01 -13.89
N HIS A 12 9.33 4.29 -13.95
CA HIS A 12 8.03 4.87 -13.64
C HIS A 12 7.96 5.37 -12.20
N ILE A 13 8.45 4.60 -11.25
CA ILE A 13 8.46 4.95 -9.82
C ILE A 13 9.33 6.17 -9.59
N ALA A 14 10.55 6.22 -10.16
CA ALA A 14 11.44 7.36 -10.05
C ALA A 14 10.80 8.65 -10.61
N ASN A 15 10.15 8.55 -11.77
CA ASN A 15 9.41 9.67 -12.37
C ASN A 15 8.22 10.10 -11.53
N THR A 16 7.50 9.16 -10.92
CA THR A 16 6.38 9.42 -10.01
C THR A 16 6.84 10.14 -8.76
N VAL A 17 7.92 9.67 -8.12
CA VAL A 17 8.54 10.33 -6.96
C VAL A 17 8.97 11.75 -7.29
N THR A 18 9.65 11.92 -8.43
CA THR A 18 10.09 13.25 -8.89
C THR A 18 8.91 14.19 -9.14
N ALA A 19 7.87 13.73 -9.82
CA ALA A 19 6.69 14.54 -10.11
C ALA A 19 5.92 14.91 -8.82
N ALA A 20 5.75 13.94 -7.91
CA ALA A 20 5.09 14.18 -6.63
C ALA A 20 5.90 15.15 -5.74
N SER A 21 7.24 15.02 -5.72
CA SER A 21 8.13 15.93 -5.00
C SER A 21 8.04 17.37 -5.55
N LYS A 22 7.93 17.53 -6.87
CA LYS A 22 7.68 18.85 -7.48
C LYS A 22 6.37 19.46 -7.02
N LEU A 23 5.29 18.66 -6.94
CA LEU A 23 3.99 19.11 -6.44
C LEU A 23 4.08 19.53 -4.96
N VAL A 24 4.77 18.76 -4.12
CA VAL A 24 5.03 19.15 -2.73
C VAL A 24 5.79 20.48 -2.68
N GLY A 25 6.88 20.61 -3.41
CA GLY A 25 7.66 21.85 -3.47
C GLY A 25 6.86 23.05 -3.96
N TRP A 26 6.03 22.86 -4.97
CA TRP A 26 5.12 23.90 -5.45
C TRP A 26 4.09 24.28 -4.38
N GLY A 27 3.39 23.31 -3.80
CA GLY A 27 2.40 23.56 -2.76
C GLY A 27 2.99 24.28 -1.56
N LEU A 28 4.20 23.88 -1.13
CA LEU A 28 4.90 24.53 -0.02
C LEU A 28 5.35 25.96 -0.33
N ARG A 29 5.56 26.35 -1.57
CA ARG A 29 5.89 27.74 -1.95
C ARG A 29 4.65 28.60 -2.14
N THR A 30 3.59 28.04 -2.70
CA THR A 30 2.37 28.77 -3.04
C THR A 30 1.50 29.05 -1.82
N PHE A 31 1.41 28.07 -0.91
CA PHE A 31 0.54 28.17 0.26
C PHE A 31 1.37 28.47 1.53
N CYS A 32 1.20 29.67 2.10
CA CYS A 32 1.92 30.06 3.32
C CYS A 32 1.40 29.34 4.57
N GLY A 33 0.10 28.96 4.58
CA GLY A 33 -0.52 28.25 5.70
C GLY A 33 0.02 26.84 5.86
N ARG A 34 0.55 26.50 7.04
CA ARG A 34 1.09 25.18 7.36
C ARG A 34 0.23 24.39 8.36
N GLY A 35 -0.96 24.89 8.64
CA GLY A 35 -1.90 24.21 9.54
C GLY A 35 -2.35 22.86 8.98
N ARG A 36 -2.71 21.94 9.89
CA ARG A 36 -3.15 20.56 9.60
C ARG A 36 -4.14 20.47 8.44
N ARG A 37 -5.23 21.27 8.50
CA ARG A 37 -6.30 21.22 7.49
C ARG A 37 -5.78 21.54 6.08
N VAL A 38 -5.03 22.62 5.93
CA VAL A 38 -4.48 23.04 4.62
C VAL A 38 -3.52 21.98 4.07
N MET A 39 -2.58 21.55 4.90
CA MET A 39 -1.55 20.59 4.49
C MET A 39 -2.14 19.23 4.14
N LEU A 40 -3.11 18.72 4.90
CA LEU A 40 -3.79 17.47 4.58
C LEU A 40 -4.65 17.59 3.32
N THR A 41 -5.30 18.73 3.09
CA THR A 41 -6.03 18.95 1.84
C THR A 41 -5.09 18.92 0.64
N LEU A 42 -3.95 19.63 0.68
CA LEU A 42 -2.95 19.62 -0.37
C LEU A 42 -2.37 18.21 -0.59
N LEU A 43 -2.06 17.50 0.49
CA LEU A 43 -1.56 16.12 0.41
C LEU A 43 -2.57 15.22 -0.30
N LYS A 44 -3.83 15.22 0.16
CA LYS A 44 -4.88 14.32 -0.35
C LYS A 44 -5.34 14.67 -1.77
N SER A 45 -5.35 15.95 -2.15
CA SER A 45 -5.87 16.39 -3.45
C SER A 45 -4.81 16.44 -4.56
N LEU A 46 -3.54 16.70 -4.24
CA LEU A 46 -2.51 16.92 -5.24
C LEU A 46 -1.46 15.80 -5.25
N VAL A 47 -0.97 15.41 -4.08
CA VAL A 47 0.18 14.52 -3.98
C VAL A 47 -0.24 13.06 -4.01
N GLN A 48 -1.18 12.66 -3.15
CA GLN A 48 -1.64 11.28 -3.04
C GLN A 48 -2.19 10.72 -4.36
N PRO A 49 -3.03 11.41 -5.14
CA PRO A 49 -3.51 10.86 -6.41
C PRO A 49 -2.38 10.54 -7.38
N LYS A 50 -1.27 11.29 -7.32
CA LYS A 50 -0.08 11.03 -8.14
C LYS A 50 0.66 9.77 -7.68
N LEU A 51 0.74 9.53 -6.38
CA LEU A 51 1.39 8.35 -5.79
C LEU A 51 0.52 7.09 -5.89
N ASP A 52 -0.80 7.24 -5.92
CA ASP A 52 -1.76 6.15 -5.86
C ASP A 52 -2.19 5.63 -7.24
N TYR A 53 -2.03 6.43 -8.30
CA TYR A 53 -2.55 6.09 -9.63
C TYR A 53 -2.02 4.75 -10.13
N CYS A 54 -2.93 3.79 -10.33
CA CYS A 54 -2.63 2.42 -10.77
C CYS A 54 -1.57 1.69 -9.92
N SER A 55 -1.43 2.04 -8.64
CA SER A 55 -0.41 1.47 -7.75
C SER A 55 -0.50 -0.05 -7.60
N GLN A 56 -1.67 -0.64 -7.86
CA GLN A 56 -1.87 -2.08 -7.87
C GLN A 56 -1.02 -2.81 -8.92
N LEU A 57 -0.63 -2.12 -10.00
CA LEU A 57 0.15 -2.69 -11.09
C LEU A 57 1.65 -2.55 -10.90
N TRP A 58 2.10 -1.44 -10.29
CA TRP A 58 3.52 -1.08 -10.21
C TRP A 58 4.07 -1.00 -8.79
N SER A 59 3.34 -1.51 -7.80
CA SER A 59 3.80 -1.48 -6.40
C SER A 59 5.21 -2.05 -6.27
N PRO A 60 6.19 -1.27 -5.76
CA PRO A 60 7.56 -1.73 -5.65
C PRO A 60 7.71 -2.82 -4.59
N SER A 61 8.74 -3.64 -4.76
CA SER A 61 9.20 -4.61 -3.77
C SER A 61 10.62 -4.31 -3.28
N ASP A 62 11.31 -3.36 -3.90
CA ASP A 62 12.64 -2.92 -3.50
C ASP A 62 12.56 -1.76 -2.51
N GLN A 63 13.40 -1.83 -1.48
CA GLN A 63 13.36 -0.88 -0.38
C GLN A 63 13.66 0.56 -0.81
N ALA A 64 14.55 0.75 -1.78
CA ALA A 64 14.89 2.08 -2.27
C ALA A 64 13.67 2.80 -2.88
N SER A 65 12.88 2.10 -3.69
CA SER A 65 11.64 2.64 -4.29
C SER A 65 10.56 2.87 -3.23
N ILE A 66 10.40 1.96 -2.26
CA ILE A 66 9.47 2.10 -1.14
C ILE A 66 9.82 3.36 -0.35
N ASN A 67 11.08 3.50 0.06
CA ASN A 67 11.57 4.66 0.80
C ASN A 67 11.45 5.96 0.01
N GLY A 68 11.67 5.91 -1.30
CA GLY A 68 11.50 7.09 -2.17
C GLY A 68 10.06 7.61 -2.20
N LEU A 69 9.09 6.72 -2.30
CA LEU A 69 7.67 7.08 -2.25
C LEU A 69 7.27 7.61 -0.84
N GLU A 70 7.76 6.96 0.22
CA GLU A 70 7.49 7.38 1.60
C GLU A 70 8.11 8.74 1.92
N ALA A 71 9.31 9.02 1.38
CA ALA A 71 10.00 10.29 1.57
C ALA A 71 9.19 11.50 1.09
N VAL A 72 8.40 11.35 0.01
CA VAL A 72 7.52 12.41 -0.49
C VAL A 72 6.46 12.78 0.55
N GLN A 73 5.79 11.78 1.13
CA GLN A 73 4.79 12.01 2.17
C GLN A 73 5.42 12.57 3.44
N ARG A 74 6.55 11.99 3.86
CA ARG A 74 7.32 12.44 5.04
C ARG A 74 7.73 13.90 4.91
N HIS A 75 8.20 14.33 3.74
CA HIS A 75 8.56 15.72 3.50
C HIS A 75 7.37 16.66 3.74
N MET A 76 6.18 16.29 3.32
CA MET A 76 4.98 17.11 3.50
C MET A 76 4.47 17.08 4.93
N VAL A 77 4.38 15.90 5.55
CA VAL A 77 3.92 15.70 6.93
C VAL A 77 4.78 16.46 7.93
N ASN A 78 6.11 16.42 7.77
CA ASN A 78 7.04 17.14 8.65
C ASN A 78 6.99 18.67 8.50
N ARG A 79 6.22 19.20 7.54
CA ARG A 79 5.99 20.64 7.37
C ARG A 79 4.67 21.13 7.97
N ILE A 80 3.87 20.22 8.53
CA ILE A 80 2.66 20.59 9.27
C ILE A 80 3.05 21.26 10.56
N ARG A 81 2.49 22.46 10.82
CA ARG A 81 2.70 23.21 12.05
C ARG A 81 1.47 23.05 12.94
N GLU A 82 1.62 22.20 13.93
CA GLU A 82 0.61 21.97 14.96
C GLU A 82 1.35 21.51 16.23
N SER A 83 1.10 22.15 17.37
CA SER A 83 1.80 21.90 18.63
C SER A 83 1.74 20.44 19.10
N LYS A 84 0.64 19.74 18.77
CA LYS A 84 0.48 18.31 19.05
C LYS A 84 1.45 17.41 18.29
N LEU A 85 2.03 17.90 17.19
CA LEU A 85 2.92 17.13 16.32
C LEU A 85 4.41 17.42 16.56
N ASP A 86 4.73 18.46 17.31
CA ASP A 86 6.11 18.98 17.39
C ASP A 86 7.09 17.97 17.97
N ASN A 87 6.66 17.14 18.95
CA ASN A 87 7.50 16.16 19.62
C ASN A 87 7.30 14.72 19.11
N LEU A 88 6.47 14.52 18.10
CA LEU A 88 6.20 13.21 17.56
C LEU A 88 7.18 12.84 16.46
N ASP A 89 7.54 11.56 16.39
CA ASP A 89 8.24 11.04 15.23
C ASP A 89 7.34 10.96 13.99
N TYR A 90 7.90 10.54 12.86
CA TYR A 90 7.13 10.50 11.62
C TYR A 90 5.97 9.50 11.66
N TRP A 91 6.17 8.34 12.28
CA TRP A 91 5.15 7.27 12.34
C TRP A 91 4.03 7.63 13.30
N GLU A 92 4.38 8.22 14.43
CA GLU A 92 3.42 8.79 15.40
C GLU A 92 2.60 9.92 14.78
N LYS A 93 3.23 10.78 13.95
CA LYS A 93 2.52 11.79 13.17
C LYS A 93 1.51 11.20 12.22
N LEU A 94 1.83 10.09 11.53
CA LEU A 94 0.88 9.41 10.67
C LEU A 94 -0.35 8.93 11.45
N GLN A 95 -0.15 8.33 12.62
CA GLN A 95 -1.24 7.89 13.51
C GLN A 95 -2.12 9.06 13.93
N GLU A 96 -1.53 10.15 14.45
CA GLU A 96 -2.25 11.34 14.89
C GLU A 96 -3.03 12.01 13.74
N LEU A 97 -2.46 12.00 12.54
CA LEU A 97 -3.08 12.55 11.33
C LEU A 97 -4.07 11.58 10.66
N ARG A 98 -4.19 10.35 11.14
CA ARG A 98 -4.96 9.26 10.53
C ARG A 98 -4.59 9.04 9.06
N LEU A 99 -3.29 8.92 8.82
CA LEU A 99 -2.72 8.63 7.51
C LEU A 99 -2.07 7.26 7.55
N TYR A 100 -2.21 6.50 6.48
CA TYR A 100 -1.42 5.31 6.26
C TYR A 100 -0.05 5.65 5.69
N SER A 101 0.96 4.81 5.95
CA SER A 101 2.21 4.81 5.18
C SER A 101 1.92 4.53 3.70
N GLN A 102 2.83 4.91 2.82
CA GLN A 102 2.65 4.68 1.39
C GLN A 102 2.64 3.18 1.04
N GLU A 103 3.35 2.35 1.77
CA GLU A 103 3.33 0.90 1.59
C GLU A 103 1.99 0.31 2.01
N ARG A 104 1.52 0.59 3.24
CA ARG A 104 0.24 0.15 3.78
C ARG A 104 -0.93 0.60 2.89
N ARG A 105 -0.87 1.82 2.40
CA ARG A 105 -1.88 2.40 1.53
C ARG A 105 -2.00 1.64 0.20
N ARG A 106 -0.89 1.28 -0.43
CA ARG A 106 -0.88 0.48 -1.67
C ARG A 106 -1.41 -0.94 -1.45
N GLU A 107 -1.03 -1.57 -0.36
CA GLU A 107 -1.55 -2.90 0.01
C GLU A 107 -3.05 -2.86 0.27
N ARG A 108 -3.54 -1.82 0.97
CA ARG A 108 -4.97 -1.58 1.13
C ARG A 108 -5.70 -1.49 -0.21
N TYR A 109 -5.15 -0.78 -1.19
CA TYR A 109 -5.75 -0.71 -2.53
C TYR A 109 -5.73 -2.05 -3.26
N MET A 110 -4.71 -2.86 -3.11
CA MET A 110 -4.67 -4.23 -3.66
C MET A 110 -5.80 -5.08 -3.09
N VAL A 111 -6.02 -5.03 -1.78
CA VAL A 111 -7.08 -5.76 -1.10
C VAL A 111 -8.46 -5.31 -1.58
N ILE A 112 -8.72 -4.01 -1.63
CA ILE A 112 -9.99 -3.46 -2.15
C ILE A 112 -10.23 -3.89 -3.60
N PHE A 113 -9.19 -3.86 -4.43
CA PHE A 113 -9.32 -4.24 -5.83
C PHE A 113 -9.63 -5.73 -6.00
N LEU A 114 -8.95 -6.61 -5.27
CA LEU A 114 -9.21 -8.04 -5.27
C LEU A 114 -10.61 -8.36 -4.72
N TRP A 115 -11.04 -7.67 -3.68
CA TRP A 115 -12.40 -7.80 -3.20
C TRP A 115 -13.43 -7.40 -4.27
N LYS A 116 -13.20 -6.28 -4.99
CA LYS A 116 -14.07 -5.89 -6.12
C LYS A 116 -14.15 -6.96 -7.21
N ILE A 117 -13.02 -7.59 -7.54
CA ILE A 117 -12.98 -8.70 -8.49
C ILE A 117 -13.79 -9.88 -7.95
N SER A 118 -13.65 -10.22 -6.67
CA SER A 118 -14.38 -11.33 -6.04
C SER A 118 -15.90 -11.12 -6.00
N GLN A 119 -16.35 -9.86 -6.00
CA GLN A 119 -17.76 -9.48 -6.08
C GLN A 119 -18.26 -9.32 -7.53
N GLY A 120 -17.42 -9.61 -8.55
CA GLY A 120 -17.80 -9.42 -9.96
C GLY A 120 -17.92 -7.95 -10.40
N LEU A 121 -17.46 -7.00 -9.59
CA LEU A 121 -17.53 -5.56 -9.89
C LEU A 121 -16.47 -5.10 -10.92
N VAL A 122 -15.54 -5.97 -11.28
CA VAL A 122 -14.48 -5.69 -12.26
C VAL A 122 -14.52 -6.77 -13.33
N SER A 123 -14.80 -6.38 -14.57
CA SER A 123 -14.79 -7.27 -15.73
C SER A 123 -13.36 -7.51 -16.24
N GLY A 124 -13.16 -8.67 -16.88
CA GLY A 124 -11.91 -9.00 -17.59
C GLY A 124 -10.76 -9.45 -16.70
N TYR A 125 -11.00 -9.69 -15.41
CA TYR A 125 -10.03 -10.29 -14.51
C TYR A 125 -10.71 -11.30 -13.58
N ASP A 126 -10.30 -12.56 -13.68
CA ASP A 126 -10.85 -13.63 -12.87
C ASP A 126 -9.85 -14.06 -11.79
N VAL A 127 -10.37 -14.33 -10.61
CA VAL A 127 -9.63 -14.94 -9.50
C VAL A 127 -10.20 -16.31 -9.21
N GLU A 128 -9.31 -17.28 -9.08
CA GLU A 128 -9.68 -18.62 -8.67
C GLU A 128 -9.79 -18.67 -7.15
N PHE A 129 -10.88 -19.21 -6.65
CA PHE A 129 -11.08 -19.45 -5.23
C PHE A 129 -10.93 -20.93 -4.93
N SER A 130 -10.18 -21.24 -3.88
CA SER A 130 -10.17 -22.54 -3.26
C SER A 130 -10.97 -22.48 -1.96
N SER A 131 -11.92 -23.38 -1.80
CA SER A 131 -12.50 -23.71 -0.51
C SER A 131 -11.63 -24.79 0.11
N ASP A 132 -10.53 -24.38 0.74
CA ASP A 132 -9.83 -25.30 1.61
C ASP A 132 -10.75 -25.57 2.81
N GLY A 133 -11.14 -26.83 3.05
CA GLY A 133 -12.01 -27.23 4.16
C GLY A 133 -11.45 -26.95 5.55
N SER A 134 -10.44 -26.10 5.62
CA SER A 134 -9.82 -25.58 6.81
C SER A 134 -10.63 -24.42 7.41
N ARG A 135 -10.42 -24.15 8.70
CA ARG A 135 -11.01 -23.02 9.44
C ARG A 135 -10.72 -21.62 8.83
N ARG A 136 -9.93 -21.57 7.74
CA ARG A 136 -9.51 -20.31 7.09
C ARG A 136 -10.53 -19.73 6.10
N GLY A 137 -11.61 -20.48 5.75
CA GLY A 137 -12.60 -20.02 4.80
C GLY A 137 -12.10 -19.98 3.36
N ARG A 138 -12.80 -19.24 2.50
CA ARG A 138 -12.49 -19.11 1.06
C ARG A 138 -11.24 -18.27 0.84
N ILE A 139 -10.26 -18.80 0.10
CA ILE A 139 -9.00 -18.10 -0.21
C ILE A 139 -8.86 -17.92 -1.73
N ILE A 140 -8.17 -16.85 -2.13
CA ILE A 140 -7.76 -16.66 -3.52
C ILE A 140 -6.54 -17.52 -3.80
N VAL A 141 -6.60 -18.34 -4.87
CA VAL A 141 -5.46 -19.12 -5.32
C VAL A 141 -4.47 -18.22 -6.04
N PRO A 142 -3.22 -18.04 -5.53
CA PRO A 142 -2.22 -17.25 -6.21
C PRO A 142 -1.91 -17.86 -7.59
N LYS A 143 -1.78 -17.03 -8.63
CA LYS A 143 -1.43 -17.51 -9.97
C LYS A 143 -0.09 -18.24 -9.97
N THR A 144 -0.06 -19.42 -10.55
CA THR A 144 1.13 -20.28 -10.58
C THR A 144 2.30 -19.63 -11.34
N ILE A 145 3.48 -19.69 -10.75
CA ILE A 145 4.72 -19.24 -11.38
C ILE A 145 5.37 -20.45 -12.06
N VAL A 146 5.50 -20.38 -13.38
CA VAL A 146 6.10 -21.46 -14.18
C VAL A 146 7.59 -21.60 -13.82
N ARG A 147 7.99 -22.78 -13.35
CA ARG A 147 9.38 -23.04 -12.89
C ARG A 147 10.43 -22.81 -13.97
N SER A 148 10.13 -23.09 -15.24
CA SER A 148 11.01 -22.91 -16.40
C SER A 148 11.06 -21.48 -16.92
N ALA A 149 10.27 -20.54 -16.38
CA ALA A 149 10.27 -19.17 -16.85
C ALA A 149 11.60 -18.45 -16.51
N PRO A 150 12.06 -17.51 -17.35
CA PRO A 150 13.22 -16.68 -17.06
C PRO A 150 13.10 -15.95 -15.71
N SER A 151 14.22 -15.69 -15.03
CA SER A 151 14.22 -15.06 -13.71
C SER A 151 13.52 -13.70 -13.67
N ILE A 152 13.62 -12.92 -14.75
CA ILE A 152 12.94 -11.63 -14.92
C ILE A 152 11.42 -11.81 -14.88
N VAL A 153 10.90 -12.80 -15.60
CA VAL A 153 9.45 -13.10 -15.65
C VAL A 153 8.96 -13.62 -14.29
N LYS A 154 9.76 -14.43 -13.60
CA LYS A 154 9.43 -14.89 -12.24
C LYS A 154 9.29 -13.72 -11.29
N LYS A 155 10.29 -12.84 -11.23
CA LYS A 155 10.25 -11.64 -10.39
C LYS A 155 9.07 -10.72 -10.71
N ALA A 156 8.76 -10.53 -12.01
CA ALA A 156 7.60 -9.72 -12.41
C ALA A 156 6.27 -10.35 -11.96
N ARG A 157 6.14 -11.69 -12.06
CA ARG A 157 4.94 -12.41 -11.58
C ARG A 157 4.80 -12.39 -10.07
N GLU A 158 5.88 -12.60 -9.33
CA GLU A 158 5.86 -12.52 -7.86
C GLU A 158 5.33 -11.19 -7.34
N ARG A 159 5.63 -10.10 -8.07
CA ARG A 159 5.16 -8.74 -7.73
C ARG A 159 3.74 -8.46 -8.20
N SER A 160 3.19 -9.30 -9.08
CA SER A 160 1.89 -9.06 -9.68
C SER A 160 0.75 -9.12 -8.67
N LEU A 161 -0.36 -8.45 -8.99
CA LEU A 161 -1.59 -8.49 -8.21
C LEU A 161 -2.09 -9.95 -8.01
N GLY A 162 -1.95 -10.81 -9.04
CA GLY A 162 -2.39 -12.21 -8.98
C GLY A 162 -1.57 -13.10 -8.05
N VAL A 163 -0.37 -12.69 -7.65
CA VAL A 163 0.47 -13.43 -6.69
C VAL A 163 0.55 -12.68 -5.37
N ARG A 164 1.21 -11.53 -5.35
CA ARG A 164 1.39 -10.74 -4.12
C ARG A 164 0.06 -10.26 -3.54
N GLY A 165 -0.83 -9.75 -4.40
CA GLY A 165 -2.14 -9.30 -3.95
C GLY A 165 -2.96 -10.43 -3.34
N ALA A 166 -2.97 -11.61 -3.97
CA ALA A 166 -3.65 -12.79 -3.45
C ALA A 166 -3.09 -13.22 -2.09
N GLN A 167 -1.75 -13.22 -1.94
CA GLN A 167 -1.10 -13.52 -0.67
C GLN A 167 -1.52 -12.55 0.44
N ILE A 168 -1.51 -11.24 0.16
CA ILE A 168 -1.93 -10.22 1.11
C ILE A 168 -3.41 -10.38 1.45
N PHE A 169 -4.28 -10.57 0.45
CA PHE A 169 -5.72 -10.76 0.67
C PHE A 169 -6.01 -11.96 1.57
N ASN A 170 -5.27 -13.06 1.40
CA ASN A 170 -5.45 -14.27 2.19
C ASN A 170 -4.99 -14.14 3.66
N LEU A 171 -4.24 -13.10 4.02
CA LEU A 171 -3.90 -12.81 5.42
C LEU A 171 -5.10 -12.29 6.22
N PHE A 172 -6.07 -11.68 5.56
CA PHE A 172 -7.24 -11.14 6.24
C PHE A 172 -8.14 -12.24 6.77
N PRO A 173 -8.83 -12.02 7.89
CA PRO A 173 -9.77 -12.98 8.45
C PRO A 173 -10.99 -13.18 7.54
N ALA A 174 -11.65 -14.33 7.66
CA ALA A 174 -12.76 -14.73 6.78
C ALA A 174 -13.92 -13.71 6.79
N ASN A 175 -14.23 -13.12 7.95
CA ASN A 175 -15.27 -12.09 8.05
C ASN A 175 -15.03 -10.84 7.18
N ILE A 176 -13.77 -10.54 6.83
CA ILE A 176 -13.43 -9.46 5.90
C ILE A 176 -13.38 -9.98 4.47
N ARG A 177 -12.72 -11.12 4.23
CA ARG A 177 -12.55 -11.68 2.89
C ARG A 177 -13.87 -12.09 2.22
N GLU A 178 -14.79 -12.64 3.02
CA GLU A 178 -16.08 -13.18 2.57
C GLU A 178 -17.23 -12.17 2.73
N MET A 179 -16.89 -10.94 3.11
CA MET A 179 -17.90 -9.89 3.26
C MET A 179 -18.59 -9.64 1.92
N ASN A 180 -19.88 -9.94 1.90
CA ASN A 180 -20.76 -9.63 0.78
C ASN A 180 -21.54 -8.36 1.12
N THR A 181 -21.24 -7.28 0.44
CA THR A 181 -21.93 -5.99 0.62
C THR A 181 -22.10 -5.32 -0.75
N GLU A 182 -23.24 -4.65 -0.93
CA GLU A 182 -23.51 -3.90 -2.16
C GLU A 182 -22.66 -2.63 -2.26
N HIS A 183 -22.18 -2.11 -1.13
CA HIS A 183 -21.45 -0.86 -1.09
C HIS A 183 -19.96 -1.08 -0.78
N VAL A 184 -19.12 -0.66 -1.72
CA VAL A 184 -17.65 -0.69 -1.59
C VAL A 184 -17.16 0.08 -0.37
N ASP A 185 -17.87 1.16 0.01
CA ASP A 185 -17.45 1.99 1.14
C ASP A 185 -17.65 1.28 2.48
N THR A 186 -18.71 0.46 2.62
CA THR A 186 -18.88 -0.40 3.80
C THR A 186 -17.72 -1.38 3.94
N PHE A 187 -17.28 -2.00 2.84
CA PHE A 187 -16.10 -2.86 2.87
C PHE A 187 -14.84 -2.11 3.28
N LYS A 188 -14.63 -0.89 2.75
CA LYS A 188 -13.47 -0.06 3.12
C LYS A 188 -13.46 0.28 4.61
N ASP A 189 -14.61 0.61 5.19
CA ASP A 189 -14.72 0.96 6.60
C ASP A 189 -14.34 -0.22 7.50
N HIS A 190 -14.83 -1.43 7.21
CA HIS A 190 -14.45 -2.64 7.95
C HIS A 190 -12.97 -2.99 7.77
N LEU A 191 -12.45 -2.83 6.55
CA LEU A 191 -11.03 -3.02 6.26
C LEU A 191 -10.17 -2.03 7.05
N ASP A 192 -10.58 -0.75 7.12
CA ASP A 192 -9.85 0.29 7.85
C ASP A 192 -9.88 0.07 9.36
N VAL A 193 -11.00 -0.41 9.90
CA VAL A 193 -11.08 -0.83 11.31
C VAL A 193 -10.08 -1.93 11.60
N PHE A 194 -10.01 -2.97 10.75
CA PHE A 194 -9.05 -4.04 10.90
C PHE A 194 -7.61 -3.56 10.76
N LEU A 195 -7.31 -2.75 9.74
CA LEU A 195 -5.96 -2.21 9.52
C LEU A 195 -5.49 -1.31 10.66
N SER A 196 -6.40 -0.62 11.33
CA SER A 196 -6.05 0.22 12.49
C SER A 196 -5.56 -0.58 13.69
N SER A 197 -5.86 -1.89 13.76
CA SER A 197 -5.35 -2.78 14.79
C SER A 197 -3.91 -3.26 14.55
N ILE A 198 -3.38 -3.05 13.33
CA ILE A 198 -2.04 -3.47 12.94
C ILE A 198 -1.13 -2.23 12.92
N PRO A 199 -0.05 -2.17 13.72
CA PRO A 199 0.87 -1.04 13.71
C PRO A 199 1.40 -0.75 12.30
N ASP A 200 1.37 0.53 11.90
CA ASP A 200 1.86 1.00 10.61
C ASP A 200 3.20 1.72 10.79
N GLN A 201 4.18 0.98 11.33
CA GLN A 201 5.55 1.44 11.50
C GLN A 201 6.50 0.26 11.25
N PRO A 202 7.72 0.51 10.73
CA PRO A 202 8.69 -0.56 10.53
C PRO A 202 9.03 -1.21 11.86
N THR A 203 9.07 -2.54 11.88
CA THR A 203 9.60 -3.25 13.04
C THR A 203 11.11 -3.05 13.07
N VAL A 204 11.60 -2.41 14.14
CA VAL A 204 13.03 -2.29 14.41
C VAL A 204 13.53 -3.65 14.89
N THR A 205 13.91 -4.52 13.95
CA THR A 205 14.64 -5.74 14.30
C THR A 205 16.11 -5.37 14.46
N GLY A 206 16.61 -5.46 15.70
CA GLY A 206 17.99 -5.19 16.02
C GLY A 206 18.97 -5.96 15.15
N LEU A 207 20.07 -5.29 14.75
CA LEU A 207 21.34 -5.84 14.22
C LEU A 207 21.32 -6.55 12.85
N GLY A 208 20.26 -6.49 12.06
CA GLY A 208 20.30 -6.91 10.67
C GLY A 208 20.01 -5.72 9.76
N ARG A 209 20.69 -5.59 8.62
CA ARG A 209 20.30 -4.72 7.49
C ARG A 209 19.00 -5.28 6.86
N GLY A 210 18.01 -5.57 7.69
CA GLY A 210 16.67 -5.99 7.30
C GLY A 210 15.88 -4.78 6.84
N ALA A 211 15.23 -4.91 5.73
CA ALA A 211 14.40 -3.88 5.15
C ALA A 211 13.36 -3.40 6.16
N GLU A 212 13.39 -2.13 6.51
CA GLU A 212 12.33 -1.45 7.23
C GLU A 212 11.08 -1.43 6.34
N THR A 213 10.18 -2.36 6.53
CA THR A 213 8.94 -2.46 5.74
C THR A 213 7.72 -2.34 6.63
N ASN A 214 6.70 -1.61 6.14
CA ASN A 214 5.39 -1.48 6.78
C ASN A 214 4.37 -2.45 6.17
N SER A 215 4.84 -3.43 5.40
CA SER A 215 3.97 -4.40 4.74
C SER A 215 3.09 -5.12 5.76
N ILE A 216 1.81 -5.26 5.45
CA ILE A 216 0.87 -6.09 6.22
C ILE A 216 1.40 -7.51 6.34
N PHE A 217 2.05 -8.01 5.27
CA PHE A 217 2.63 -9.34 5.24
C PHE A 217 3.68 -9.56 6.34
N THR A 218 4.51 -8.56 6.59
CA THR A 218 5.53 -8.61 7.64
C THR A 218 4.92 -8.38 9.02
N SER A 219 4.09 -7.35 9.15
CA SER A 219 3.50 -6.96 10.44
C SER A 219 2.56 -8.03 11.00
N TYR A 220 1.76 -8.68 10.15
CA TYR A 220 0.77 -9.66 10.59
C TYR A 220 1.41 -10.92 11.23
N HIS A 221 2.56 -11.36 10.74
CA HIS A 221 3.26 -12.51 11.31
C HIS A 221 3.82 -12.26 12.72
N TYR A 222 4.05 -11.01 13.10
CA TYR A 222 4.53 -10.66 14.46
C TYR A 222 3.41 -10.55 15.51
N PHE A 223 2.15 -10.40 15.10
CA PHE A 223 1.01 -10.19 16.00
C PHE A 223 0.12 -11.43 16.19
N THR A 224 0.37 -12.51 15.47
CA THR A 224 -0.42 -13.77 15.52
C THR A 224 0.30 -14.91 16.25
N ILE A 225 1.40 -14.62 16.97
CA ILE A 225 2.11 -15.59 17.83
C ILE A 225 1.70 -15.38 19.29
#